data_d1679f6c8858d45877527ab641ba4664
#
_entry.id   d1679f6c8858d45877527ab641ba4664
#
_cell.length_a   1.000
_cell.length_b   1.000
_cell.length_c   1.000
_cell.angle_alpha   90.00
_cell.angle_beta   90.00
_cell.angle_gamma   90.00
#
_symmetry.space_group_name_H-M   'P 1'
#
loop_
_entity.id
_entity.type
_entity.pdbx_description
1 polymer ?
#
loop_
_entity_poly.entity_id
_entity_poly.type
_entity_poly.pdbx_seq_one_letter_code
_entity_poly.pdbx_strand_id
1 'polypeptide(L)'
;MILADTSVWVDFFASRDTPQVTRLREAVVNREILIGDLILVEILQGIARDRVRADVERKLAPIRCEVMCGPRLAPVAAANYRRLRQRGITIRGIVDVIIATWCIENRVQLLHADRDFEYLERHLDLPVWR
;
A
#
# COMPACT_ATOMS: atom_id res chain seq x y z
N MET A 1 1.91 1.14 13.79
CA MET A 1 1.44 0.28 12.68
C MET A 1 1.95 0.81 11.36
N ILE A 2 2.24 -0.07 10.44
CA ILE A 2 2.74 0.23 9.09
C ILE A 2 1.81 -0.47 8.08
N LEU A 3 1.55 0.22 6.98
CA LEU A 3 0.94 -0.37 5.80
C LEU A 3 2.02 -0.53 4.73
N ALA A 4 2.18 -1.73 4.19
CA ALA A 4 3.12 -1.96 3.09
C ALA A 4 2.35 -1.98 1.77
N ASP A 5 2.86 -1.23 0.78
CA ASP A 5 2.32 -1.23 -0.57
C ASP A 5 2.61 -2.54 -1.29
N THR A 6 1.84 -2.80 -2.34
CA THR A 6 2.00 -3.98 -3.21
C THR A 6 3.45 -4.19 -3.66
N SER A 7 4.15 -3.12 -4.04
CA SER A 7 5.53 -3.19 -4.50
C SER A 7 6.46 -3.87 -3.49
N VAL A 8 6.29 -3.59 -2.21
CA VAL A 8 7.12 -4.17 -1.15
C VAL A 8 6.73 -5.62 -0.89
N TRP A 9 5.43 -5.94 -0.91
CA TRP A 9 4.98 -7.33 -0.77
C TRP A 9 5.47 -8.21 -1.92
N VAL A 10 5.44 -7.71 -3.15
CA VAL A 10 5.97 -8.42 -4.31
C VAL A 10 7.45 -8.73 -4.14
N ASP A 11 8.23 -7.75 -3.72
CA ASP A 11 9.66 -7.93 -3.45
C ASP A 11 9.90 -8.93 -2.30
N PHE A 12 9.07 -8.86 -1.26
CA PHE A 12 9.13 -9.78 -0.12
C PHE A 12 8.91 -11.24 -0.57
N PHE A 13 7.86 -11.50 -1.35
CA PHE A 13 7.59 -12.86 -1.84
C PHE A 13 8.59 -13.32 -2.88
N ALA A 14 9.27 -12.42 -3.57
CA ALA A 14 10.35 -12.73 -4.50
C ALA A 14 11.71 -12.88 -3.79
N SER A 15 11.74 -12.79 -2.48
CA SER A 15 12.96 -12.89 -1.66
C SER A 15 14.03 -11.86 -2.04
N ARG A 16 13.61 -10.69 -2.49
CA ARG A 16 14.53 -9.59 -2.78
C ARG A 16 15.07 -8.97 -1.51
N ASP A 17 16.33 -8.55 -1.56
CA ASP A 17 17.00 -7.95 -0.42
C ASP A 17 17.03 -6.43 -0.57
N THR A 18 16.05 -5.76 0.04
CA THR A 18 15.93 -4.32 0.04
C THR A 18 15.70 -3.81 1.47
N PRO A 19 16.00 -2.54 1.77
CA PRO A 19 15.68 -1.97 3.08
C PRO A 19 14.19 -2.05 3.42
N GLN A 20 13.33 -1.88 2.42
CA GLN A 20 11.87 -1.97 2.60
C GLN A 20 11.44 -3.39 2.97
N VAL A 21 12.00 -4.41 2.32
CA VAL A 21 11.71 -5.81 2.63
C VAL A 21 12.19 -6.17 4.04
N THR A 22 13.37 -5.69 4.43
CA THR A 22 13.86 -5.88 5.81
C THR A 22 12.90 -5.28 6.83
N ARG A 23 12.44 -4.06 6.58
CA ARG A 23 11.47 -3.40 7.48
C ARG A 23 10.14 -4.14 7.50
N LEU A 24 9.67 -4.61 6.35
CA LEU A 24 8.43 -5.39 6.28
C LEU A 24 8.54 -6.68 7.11
N ARG A 25 9.65 -7.37 6.99
CA ARG A 25 9.89 -8.59 7.75
C ARG A 25 9.85 -8.35 9.26
N GLU A 26 10.48 -7.27 9.71
CA GLU A 26 10.43 -6.86 11.12
C GLU A 26 9.00 -6.55 11.56
N ALA A 27 8.25 -5.81 10.74
CA ALA A 27 6.88 -5.44 11.05
C ALA A 27 5.96 -6.67 11.14
N VAL A 28 6.17 -7.65 10.27
CA VAL A 28 5.42 -8.92 10.33
C VAL A 28 5.70 -9.67 11.62
N VAL A 29 6.98 -9.81 11.99
CA VAL A 29 7.39 -10.50 13.21
C VAL A 29 6.82 -9.79 14.45
N ASN A 30 6.87 -8.47 14.48
CA ASN A 30 6.42 -7.66 15.61
C ASN A 30 4.91 -7.42 15.62
N ARG A 31 4.18 -7.92 14.63
CA ARG A 31 2.74 -7.70 14.48
C ARG A 31 2.37 -6.22 14.38
N GLU A 32 3.20 -5.47 13.67
CA GLU A 32 3.03 -4.04 13.44
C GLU A 32 2.54 -3.72 12.03
N ILE A 33 2.14 -4.76 11.27
CA ILE A 33 1.77 -4.64 9.86
C ILE A 33 0.26 -4.72 9.69
N LEU A 34 -0.24 -3.88 8.79
CA LEU A 34 -1.61 -3.92 8.26
C LEU A 34 -1.55 -4.23 6.77
N ILE A 35 -2.60 -4.80 6.24
CA ILE A 35 -2.79 -4.92 4.80
C ILE A 35 -4.12 -4.28 4.42
N GLY A 36 -4.16 -3.62 3.27
CA GLY A 36 -5.39 -3.08 2.72
C GLY A 36 -6.04 -4.06 1.75
N ASP A 37 -7.36 -4.05 1.67
CA ASP A 37 -8.09 -4.91 0.75
C ASP A 37 -7.70 -4.66 -0.72
N LEU A 38 -7.48 -3.41 -1.12
CA LEU A 38 -7.04 -3.07 -2.47
C LEU A 38 -5.63 -3.61 -2.75
N ILE A 39 -4.75 -3.58 -1.77
CA ILE A 39 -3.40 -4.13 -1.89
C ILE A 39 -3.47 -5.65 -2.02
N LEU A 40 -4.34 -6.28 -1.25
CA LEU A 40 -4.55 -7.73 -1.34
C LEU A 40 -5.02 -8.14 -2.75
N VAL A 41 -5.94 -7.38 -3.34
CA VAL A 41 -6.36 -7.59 -4.74
C VAL A 41 -5.16 -7.51 -5.69
N GLU A 42 -4.36 -6.45 -5.56
CA GLU A 42 -3.21 -6.24 -6.45
C GLU A 42 -2.18 -7.37 -6.33
N ILE A 43 -1.92 -7.85 -5.13
CA ILE A 43 -1.00 -8.97 -4.91
C ILE A 43 -1.53 -10.24 -5.59
N LEU A 44 -2.78 -10.60 -5.28
CA LEU A 44 -3.34 -11.88 -5.70
C LEU A 44 -3.63 -11.94 -7.20
N GLN A 45 -4.10 -10.84 -7.79
CA GLN A 45 -4.35 -10.79 -9.23
C GLN A 45 -3.08 -11.00 -10.07
N GLY A 46 -1.93 -10.66 -9.53
CA GLY A 46 -0.64 -10.79 -10.21
C GLY A 46 -0.05 -12.19 -10.18
N ILE A 47 -0.66 -13.14 -9.46
CA ILE A 47 -0.14 -14.49 -9.29
C ILE A 47 -0.94 -15.47 -10.18
N ALA A 48 -0.29 -15.99 -11.24
CA ALA A 48 -0.96 -16.85 -12.21
C ALA A 48 -1.18 -18.29 -11.72
N ARG A 49 -0.24 -18.82 -10.92
CA ARG A 49 -0.31 -20.22 -10.46
C ARG A 49 -1.18 -20.35 -9.23
N ASP A 50 -2.18 -21.22 -9.30
CA ASP A 50 -3.15 -21.43 -8.21
C ASP A 50 -2.49 -21.85 -6.90
N ARG A 51 -1.50 -22.73 -6.96
CA ARG A 51 -0.78 -23.20 -5.77
C ARG A 51 0.00 -22.07 -5.09
N VAL A 52 0.67 -21.24 -5.87
CA VAL A 52 1.44 -20.10 -5.37
C VAL A 52 0.49 -19.09 -4.75
N ARG A 53 -0.62 -18.78 -5.43
CA ARG A 53 -1.63 -17.85 -4.93
C ARG A 53 -2.24 -18.34 -3.61
N ALA A 54 -2.59 -19.62 -3.50
CA ALA A 54 -3.13 -20.20 -2.28
C ALA A 54 -2.12 -20.12 -1.12
N ASP A 55 -0.83 -20.32 -1.40
CA ASP A 55 0.23 -20.20 -0.41
C ASP A 55 0.37 -18.76 0.09
N VAL A 56 0.33 -17.78 -0.81
CA VAL A 56 0.39 -16.35 -0.46
C VAL A 56 -0.84 -15.96 0.36
N GLU A 57 -2.03 -16.38 -0.04
CA GLU A 57 -3.26 -16.11 0.73
C GLU A 57 -3.15 -16.64 2.16
N ARG A 58 -2.63 -17.86 2.32
CA ARG A 58 -2.45 -18.46 3.64
C ARG A 58 -1.47 -17.66 4.50
N LYS A 59 -0.38 -17.17 3.90
CA LYS A 59 0.61 -16.37 4.62
C LYS A 59 0.08 -14.99 5.01
N LEU A 60 -0.80 -14.42 4.21
CA LEU A 60 -1.40 -13.10 4.48
C LEU A 60 -2.62 -13.16 5.39
N ALA A 61 -3.27 -14.32 5.51
CA ALA A 61 -4.51 -14.47 6.28
C ALA A 61 -4.42 -14.00 7.74
N PRO A 62 -3.31 -14.23 8.49
CA PRO A 62 -3.20 -13.74 9.86
C PRO A 62 -3.05 -12.22 10.00
N ILE A 63 -2.77 -11.50 8.90
CA ILE A 63 -2.53 -10.07 8.94
C ILE A 63 -3.87 -9.35 8.92
N ARG A 64 -4.02 -8.36 9.81
CA ARG A 64 -5.23 -7.54 9.86
C ARG A 64 -5.44 -6.82 8.53
N CYS A 65 -6.60 -7.06 7.89
CA CYS A 65 -6.96 -6.46 6.62
C CYS A 65 -7.97 -5.33 6.85
N GLU A 66 -7.67 -4.16 6.28
CA GLU A 66 -8.50 -2.96 6.39
C GLU A 66 -9.22 -2.68 5.07
N VAL A 67 -10.46 -2.22 5.17
CA VAL A 67 -11.19 -1.65 4.03
C VAL A 67 -10.62 -0.27 3.73
N MET A 68 -10.14 -0.07 2.51
CA MET A 68 -9.37 1.14 2.20
C MET A 68 -10.21 2.31 1.71
N CYS A 69 -11.24 2.08 0.92
CA CYS A 69 -12.05 3.16 0.38
C CYS A 69 -13.31 3.41 1.22
N GLY A 70 -14.44 2.92 0.80
CA GLY A 70 -15.70 3.14 1.46
C GLY A 70 -16.27 4.55 1.23
N PRO A 71 -17.53 4.80 1.65
CA PRO A 71 -18.23 6.05 1.35
C PRO A 71 -17.65 7.27 2.09
N ARG A 72 -17.03 7.06 3.24
CA ARG A 72 -16.45 8.17 4.01
C ARG A 72 -15.15 8.66 3.36
N LEU A 73 -14.30 7.78 2.89
CA LEU A 73 -13.02 8.14 2.32
C LEU A 73 -13.11 8.55 0.85
N ALA A 74 -14.08 8.04 0.12
CA ALA A 74 -14.20 8.26 -1.32
C ALA A 74 -14.17 9.74 -1.72
N PRO A 75 -14.94 10.65 -1.08
CA PRO A 75 -14.86 12.08 -1.43
C PRO A 75 -13.49 12.70 -1.14
N VAL A 76 -12.82 12.25 -0.07
CA VAL A 76 -11.50 12.76 0.32
C VAL A 76 -10.45 12.33 -0.70
N ALA A 77 -10.48 11.07 -1.13
CA ALA A 77 -9.58 10.57 -2.16
C ALA A 77 -9.79 11.30 -3.50
N ALA A 78 -11.04 11.54 -3.88
CA ALA A 78 -11.37 12.30 -5.08
C ALA A 78 -10.83 13.73 -5.01
N ALA A 79 -10.94 14.39 -3.86
CA ALA A 79 -10.41 15.73 -3.66
C ALA A 79 -8.88 15.76 -3.77
N ASN A 80 -8.20 14.78 -3.21
CA ASN A 80 -6.74 14.63 -3.31
C ASN A 80 -6.31 14.42 -4.75
N TYR A 81 -7.02 13.59 -5.50
CA TYR A 81 -6.74 13.36 -6.92
C TYR A 81 -6.86 14.66 -7.73
N ARG A 82 -7.94 15.42 -7.51
CA ARG A 82 -8.12 16.71 -8.18
C ARG A 82 -7.01 17.70 -7.84
N ARG A 83 -6.59 17.74 -6.58
CA ARG A 83 -5.49 18.62 -6.13
C ARG A 83 -4.20 18.32 -6.87
N LEU A 84 -3.87 17.05 -7.04
CA LEU A 84 -2.68 16.63 -7.79
C LEU A 84 -2.77 17.06 -9.25
N ARG A 85 -3.92 16.85 -9.89
CA ARG A 85 -4.13 17.27 -11.28
C ARG A 85 -4.03 18.77 -11.45
N GLN A 86 -4.55 19.55 -10.51
CA GLN A 86 -4.43 21.01 -10.55
C GLN A 86 -2.98 21.48 -10.46
N ARG A 87 -2.11 20.68 -9.85
CA ARG A 87 -0.67 20.94 -9.78
C ARG A 87 0.11 20.32 -10.94
N GLY A 88 -0.58 19.81 -11.95
CA GLY A 88 0.05 19.20 -13.12
C GLY A 88 0.63 17.82 -12.88
N ILE A 89 0.24 17.15 -11.79
CA ILE A 89 0.74 15.83 -11.45
C ILE A 89 -0.27 14.78 -11.89
N THR A 90 0.19 13.82 -12.70
CA THR A 90 -0.61 12.69 -13.16
C THR A 90 -0.13 11.43 -12.44
N ILE A 91 -1.00 10.85 -11.63
CA ILE A 91 -0.79 9.53 -11.02
C ILE A 91 -1.51 8.51 -11.89
N ARG A 92 -0.82 7.43 -12.25
CA ARG A 92 -1.31 6.43 -13.21
C ARG A 92 -2.60 5.73 -12.78
N GLY A 93 -2.81 5.56 -11.48
CA GLY A 93 -3.98 4.86 -10.97
C GLY A 93 -4.56 5.54 -9.76
N ILE A 94 -5.90 5.60 -9.69
CA ILE A 94 -6.61 6.13 -8.53
C ILE A 94 -6.34 5.31 -7.27
N VAL A 95 -5.99 4.03 -7.42
CA VAL A 95 -5.74 3.13 -6.27
C VAL A 95 -4.61 3.66 -5.38
N ASP A 96 -3.53 4.17 -5.97
CA ASP A 96 -2.42 4.74 -5.19
C ASP A 96 -2.86 5.97 -4.40
N VAL A 97 -3.74 6.79 -4.99
CA VAL A 97 -4.31 7.95 -4.30
C VAL A 97 -5.22 7.51 -3.15
N ILE A 98 -5.99 6.46 -3.33
CA ILE A 98 -6.84 5.89 -2.27
C ILE A 98 -5.98 5.37 -1.13
N ILE A 99 -4.93 4.61 -1.43
CA ILE A 99 -4.00 4.08 -0.43
C ILE A 99 -3.34 5.22 0.35
N ALA A 100 -2.83 6.22 -0.35
CA ALA A 100 -2.21 7.38 0.30
C ALA A 100 -3.20 8.13 1.18
N THR A 101 -4.41 8.35 0.70
CA THR A 101 -5.47 9.02 1.45
C THR A 101 -5.80 8.25 2.73
N TRP A 102 -5.93 6.92 2.62
CA TRP A 102 -6.18 6.07 3.78
C TRP A 102 -5.08 6.22 4.83
N CYS A 103 -3.82 6.20 4.41
CA CYS A 103 -2.68 6.36 5.31
C CYS A 103 -2.68 7.71 6.01
N ILE A 104 -2.98 8.79 5.27
CA ILE A 104 -3.05 10.14 5.81
C ILE A 104 -4.17 10.24 6.86
N GLU A 105 -5.36 9.80 6.50
CA GLU A 105 -6.54 9.89 7.38
C GLU A 105 -6.40 9.04 8.65
N ASN A 106 -5.72 7.91 8.56
CA ASN A 106 -5.53 7.00 9.69
C ASN A 106 -4.19 7.18 10.41
N ARG A 107 -3.35 8.10 9.95
CA ARG A 107 -2.02 8.37 10.52
C ARG A 107 -1.14 7.13 10.58
N VAL A 108 -1.18 6.35 9.51
CA VAL A 108 -0.39 5.13 9.34
C VAL A 108 0.73 5.40 8.34
N GLN A 109 1.95 5.02 8.68
CA GLN A 109 3.08 5.14 7.76
C GLN A 109 2.97 4.14 6.62
N LEU A 110 3.23 4.61 5.40
CA LEU A 110 3.32 3.76 4.22
C LEU A 110 4.77 3.31 4.00
N LEU A 111 4.95 2.02 3.81
CA LEU A 111 6.20 1.43 3.37
C LEU A 111 6.06 1.11 1.88
N HIS A 112 6.85 1.78 1.03
CA HIS A 112 6.74 1.64 -0.42
C HIS A 112 8.11 1.67 -1.11
N ALA A 113 8.13 1.23 -2.35
CA ALA A 113 9.28 1.28 -3.25
C ALA A 113 8.84 1.76 -4.65
N ASP A 114 7.88 2.69 -4.72
CA ASP A 114 7.29 3.17 -5.95
C ASP A 114 7.42 4.69 -6.05
N ARG A 115 7.90 5.17 -7.22
CA ARG A 115 8.08 6.59 -7.49
C ARG A 115 6.78 7.40 -7.39
N ASP A 116 5.64 6.82 -7.74
CA ASP A 116 4.36 7.52 -7.65
C ASP A 116 4.03 7.94 -6.21
N PHE A 117 4.40 7.12 -5.22
CA PHE A 117 4.23 7.49 -3.83
C PHE A 117 5.18 8.60 -3.37
N GLU A 118 6.33 8.78 -4.01
CA GLU A 118 7.21 9.92 -3.74
C GLU A 118 6.52 11.24 -4.07
N TYR A 119 5.75 11.29 -5.17
CA TYR A 119 4.95 12.46 -5.52
C TYR A 119 3.84 12.70 -4.49
N LEU A 120 3.16 11.65 -4.05
CA LEU A 120 2.09 11.73 -3.06
C LEU A 120 2.62 12.20 -1.71
N GLU A 121 3.80 11.74 -1.33
CA GLU A 121 4.49 12.20 -0.13
C GLU A 121 4.74 13.72 -0.20
N ARG A 122 5.27 14.18 -1.32
CA ARG A 122 5.65 15.59 -1.51
C ARG A 122 4.44 16.52 -1.53
N HIS A 123 3.33 16.09 -2.11
CA HIS A 123 2.18 16.96 -2.40
C HIS A 123 0.99 16.75 -1.49
N LEU A 124 0.90 15.65 -0.77
CA LEU A 124 -0.21 15.32 0.12
C LEU A 124 0.21 15.10 1.57
N ASP A 125 1.49 15.29 1.89
CA ASP A 125 2.03 15.02 3.22
C ASP A 125 1.78 13.58 3.70
N LEU A 126 1.92 12.63 2.77
CA LEU A 126 1.81 11.20 3.07
C LEU A 126 2.88 10.79 4.08
N PRO A 127 2.52 10.21 5.24
CA PRO A 127 3.53 9.68 6.14
C PRO A 127 4.17 8.42 5.56
N VAL A 128 5.49 8.44 5.42
CA VAL A 128 6.27 7.38 4.78
C VAL A 128 7.36 6.91 5.73
N TRP A 129 7.59 5.60 5.78
CA TRP A 129 8.74 5.03 6.47
C TRP A 129 10.04 5.29 5.70
N ARG A 130 11.08 5.66 6.43
CA ARG A 130 12.44 5.83 5.89
C ARG A 130 13.48 5.22 6.80
#